data_90ee46742a6b7efc371f96ea8891e514
#
_entry.id   90ee46742a6b7efc371f96ea8891e514
#
_cell.length_a   1.000
_cell.length_b   1.000
_cell.length_c   1.000
_cell.angle_alpha   90.00
_cell.angle_beta   90.00
_cell.angle_gamma   90.00
#
_symmetry.space_group_name_H-M   'P 1'
#
loop_
_entity.id
_entity.type
_entity.pdbx_description
1 polymer ?
#
loop_
_entity_poly.entity_id
_entity_poly.type
_entity_poly.pdbx_seq_one_letter_code
_entity_poly.pdbx_strand_id
1 'polypeptide(L)'
;MGNELFGNTLFNIEEVEVLSIPSKTILLEEGKIADKLYFIRKGCLRLFFYNERKDITFQFFFEGDFVASFDSLYKGTPSLFSLESIEPSEVLFIKKKDFYKKIESNPSLRLLYEEKIIERFSFYQHLFLSRIKNTPQQRYEELLKEYPNIIQRVPQHYIASYLGITPVSLSRIRNRR
;
A
#
# COMPACT_ATOMS: atom_id res chain seq x y z
N MET A 1 7.50 -5.17 -14.14
CA MET A 1 8.90 -5.65 -14.20
C MET A 1 9.69 -5.33 -12.92
N GLY A 2 9.90 -4.09 -12.49
CA GLY A 2 10.75 -3.78 -11.32
C GLY A 2 10.27 -4.37 -9.99
N ASN A 3 8.99 -4.36 -9.69
CA ASN A 3 8.43 -4.92 -8.46
C ASN A 3 8.54 -6.45 -8.41
N GLU A 4 8.29 -7.13 -9.52
CA GLU A 4 8.43 -8.58 -9.61
C GLU A 4 9.88 -9.03 -9.46
N LEU A 5 10.83 -8.30 -10.07
CA LEU A 5 12.25 -8.58 -9.93
C LEU A 5 12.69 -8.44 -8.47
N PHE A 6 12.30 -7.35 -7.81
CA PHE A 6 12.59 -7.15 -6.39
C PHE A 6 11.96 -8.24 -5.52
N GLY A 7 10.69 -8.59 -5.80
CA GLY A 7 9.98 -9.66 -5.11
C GLY A 7 10.68 -11.00 -5.26
N ASN A 8 11.00 -11.39 -6.48
CA ASN A 8 11.68 -12.66 -6.77
C ASN A 8 13.07 -12.73 -6.14
N THR A 9 13.80 -11.60 -6.11
CA THR A 9 15.14 -11.56 -5.50
C THR A 9 15.07 -11.54 -3.97
N LEU A 10 14.09 -10.85 -3.39
CA LEU A 10 13.92 -10.76 -1.94
C LEU A 10 13.37 -12.04 -1.34
N PHE A 11 12.34 -12.59 -1.97
CA PHE A 11 11.66 -13.79 -1.55
C PHE A 11 12.09 -14.94 -2.46
N ASN A 12 13.02 -15.72 -2.17
CA ASN A 12 13.31 -16.94 -2.92
C ASN A 12 12.00 -17.76 -3.01
N ILE A 13 11.23 -17.61 -4.10
CA ILE A 13 9.80 -17.99 -4.19
C ILE A 13 9.56 -19.47 -3.87
N GLU A 14 10.58 -20.31 -4.01
CA GLU A 14 10.51 -21.74 -3.69
C GLU A 14 10.54 -22.05 -2.18
N GLU A 15 10.95 -21.09 -1.33
CA GLU A 15 11.16 -21.29 0.10
C GLU A 15 10.26 -20.47 1.02
N VAL A 16 9.38 -19.62 0.45
CA VAL A 16 8.59 -18.67 1.25
C VAL A 16 7.15 -19.12 1.40
N GLU A 17 6.70 -19.18 2.64
CA GLU A 17 5.31 -19.47 2.99
C GLU A 17 4.39 -18.34 2.50
N VAL A 18 3.39 -18.74 1.71
CA VAL A 18 2.31 -17.85 1.26
C VAL A 18 1.26 -17.79 2.36
N LEU A 19 1.03 -16.61 2.89
CA LEU A 19 -0.04 -16.38 3.86
C LEU A 19 -1.32 -15.99 3.12
N SER A 20 -2.32 -16.88 3.18
CA SER A 20 -3.69 -16.59 2.70
C SER A 20 -4.48 -15.91 3.82
N ILE A 21 -4.99 -14.71 3.55
CA ILE A 21 -5.72 -13.90 4.52
C ILE A 21 -7.12 -13.55 4.02
N PRO A 22 -8.16 -13.65 4.86
CA PRO A 22 -9.50 -13.15 4.55
C PRO A 22 -9.52 -11.64 4.33
N SER A 23 -10.60 -11.12 3.73
CA SER A 23 -10.86 -9.67 3.72
C SER A 23 -10.99 -9.13 5.14
N LYS A 24 -10.65 -7.86 5.34
CA LYS A 24 -10.68 -7.14 6.62
C LYS A 24 -9.76 -7.74 7.70
N THR A 25 -8.67 -8.38 7.27
CA THR A 25 -7.63 -8.85 8.18
C THR A 25 -6.65 -7.70 8.44
N ILE A 26 -6.49 -7.34 9.71
CA ILE A 26 -5.48 -6.36 10.14
C ILE A 26 -4.12 -7.05 10.25
N LEU A 27 -3.18 -6.62 9.43
CA LEU A 27 -1.79 -7.10 9.45
C LEU A 27 -0.88 -6.25 10.35
N LEU A 28 -1.24 -4.99 10.54
CA LEU A 28 -0.60 -4.05 11.46
C LEU A 28 -1.66 -3.08 11.99
N GLU A 29 -1.68 -2.84 13.27
CA GLU A 29 -2.51 -1.80 13.90
C GLU A 29 -1.73 -0.49 14.04
N GLU A 30 -2.41 0.64 13.85
CA GLU A 30 -1.89 1.97 14.21
C GLU A 30 -1.41 1.98 15.67
N GLY A 31 -0.26 2.61 15.93
CA GLY A 31 0.38 2.62 17.25
C GLY A 31 1.23 1.39 17.59
N LYS A 32 1.15 0.29 16.83
CA LYS A 32 2.05 -0.86 16.98
C LYS A 32 3.33 -0.66 16.17
N ILE A 33 4.40 -1.34 16.56
CA ILE A 33 5.67 -1.31 15.83
C ILE A 33 5.63 -2.32 14.69
N ALA A 34 5.93 -1.86 13.48
CA ALA A 34 6.03 -2.74 12.31
C ALA A 34 7.30 -3.60 12.38
N ASP A 35 7.14 -4.89 12.20
CA ASP A 35 8.23 -5.88 12.20
C ASP A 35 8.32 -6.69 10.91
N LYS A 36 7.44 -6.43 9.93
CA LYS A 36 7.34 -7.16 8.66
C LYS A 36 7.20 -6.24 7.46
N LEU A 37 7.78 -6.68 6.34
CA LEU A 37 7.51 -6.18 5.00
C LEU A 37 6.69 -7.24 4.28
N TYR A 38 5.61 -6.83 3.62
CA TYR A 38 4.73 -7.71 2.86
C TYR A 38 4.89 -7.47 1.37
N PHE A 39 4.72 -8.53 0.57
CA PHE A 39 4.58 -8.51 -0.88
C PHE A 39 3.25 -9.13 -1.26
N ILE A 40 2.47 -8.46 -2.10
CA ILE A 40 1.13 -8.91 -2.50
C ILE A 40 1.25 -9.78 -3.76
N ARG A 41 0.97 -11.07 -3.62
CA ARG A 41 0.84 -12.00 -4.76
C ARG A 41 -0.52 -11.87 -5.43
N LYS A 42 -1.57 -11.75 -4.62
CA LYS A 42 -2.95 -11.63 -5.06
C LYS A 42 -3.75 -10.83 -4.03
N GLY A 43 -4.64 -9.98 -4.51
CA GLY A 43 -5.53 -9.23 -3.65
C GLY A 43 -5.19 -7.75 -3.53
N CYS A 44 -5.81 -7.09 -2.57
CA CYS A 44 -5.67 -5.66 -2.33
C CYS A 44 -5.56 -5.38 -0.84
N LEU A 45 -4.53 -4.63 -0.47
CA LEU A 45 -4.34 -4.10 0.88
C LEU A 45 -4.50 -2.58 0.89
N ARG A 46 -4.78 -2.01 2.07
CA ARG A 46 -4.76 -0.57 2.28
C ARG A 46 -3.98 -0.18 3.53
N LEU A 47 -3.30 0.96 3.49
CA LEU A 47 -2.91 1.71 4.67
C LEU A 47 -4.00 2.71 5.01
N PHE A 48 -4.35 2.80 6.29
CA PHE A 48 -5.34 3.74 6.79
C PHE A 48 -5.00 4.17 8.23
N PHE A 49 -5.60 5.25 8.67
CA PHE A 49 -5.50 5.75 10.05
C PHE A 49 -6.86 6.26 10.52
N TYR A 50 -7.01 6.43 11.83
CA TYR A 50 -8.23 6.98 12.40
C TYR A 50 -8.10 8.49 12.64
N ASN A 51 -9.10 9.24 12.16
CA ASN A 51 -9.28 10.64 12.48
C ASN A 51 -10.72 10.85 13.00
N GLU A 52 -10.87 11.28 14.26
CA GLU A 52 -12.19 11.48 14.90
C GLU A 52 -13.15 10.29 14.69
N ARG A 53 -12.67 9.07 14.90
CA ARG A 53 -13.41 7.79 14.70
C ARG A 53 -13.77 7.44 13.25
N LYS A 54 -13.29 8.19 12.27
CA LYS A 54 -13.42 7.84 10.85
C LYS A 54 -12.14 7.19 10.38
N ASP A 55 -12.25 6.06 9.68
CA ASP A 55 -11.09 5.49 9.02
C ASP A 55 -10.79 6.30 7.73
N ILE A 56 -9.56 6.72 7.60
CA ILE A 56 -9.09 7.49 6.44
C ILE A 56 -8.09 6.64 5.68
N THR A 57 -8.47 6.21 4.49
CA THR A 57 -7.57 5.47 3.60
C THR A 57 -6.47 6.40 3.09
N PHE A 58 -5.23 6.02 3.37
CA PHE A 58 -4.04 6.74 2.92
C PHE A 58 -3.59 6.27 1.55
N GLN A 59 -3.53 4.94 1.33
CA GLN A 59 -3.06 4.33 0.08
C GLN A 59 -3.61 2.92 -0.09
N PHE A 60 -3.82 2.53 -1.37
CA PHE A 60 -4.08 1.15 -1.79
C PHE A 60 -2.82 0.51 -2.36
N PHE A 61 -2.74 -0.82 -2.23
CA PHE A 61 -1.67 -1.65 -2.76
C PHE A 61 -2.28 -2.88 -3.42
N PHE A 62 -1.78 -3.21 -4.59
CA PHE A 62 -2.27 -4.30 -5.42
C PHE A 62 -1.18 -5.35 -5.66
N GLU A 63 -1.47 -6.31 -6.53
CA GLU A 63 -0.52 -7.35 -6.92
C GLU A 63 0.80 -6.77 -7.40
N GLY A 64 1.91 -7.32 -6.92
CA GLY A 64 3.26 -6.85 -7.22
C GLY A 64 3.76 -5.73 -6.30
N ASP A 65 2.91 -5.16 -5.46
CA ASP A 65 3.32 -4.11 -4.53
C ASP A 65 3.96 -4.65 -3.26
N PHE A 66 4.89 -3.85 -2.73
CA PHE A 66 5.44 -3.99 -1.38
C PHE A 66 4.78 -3.02 -0.43
N VAL A 67 4.44 -3.51 0.76
CA VAL A 67 3.83 -2.66 1.77
C VAL A 67 4.39 -2.94 3.17
N ALA A 68 4.71 -1.86 3.86
CA ALA A 68 5.01 -1.79 5.29
C ALA A 68 4.71 -0.37 5.77
N SER A 69 4.59 -0.19 7.06
CA SER A 69 4.79 1.13 7.67
C SER A 69 6.31 1.38 7.74
N PHE A 70 6.89 1.90 6.65
CA PHE A 70 8.35 1.98 6.47
C PHE A 70 9.05 2.79 7.54
N ASP A 71 8.48 3.91 8.00
CA ASP A 71 9.03 4.72 9.07
C ASP A 71 9.10 3.92 10.38
N SER A 72 8.00 3.22 10.73
CA SER A 72 7.94 2.32 11.88
C SER A 72 8.92 1.14 11.75
N LEU A 73 8.93 0.51 10.56
CA LEU A 73 9.84 -0.61 10.28
C LEU A 73 11.30 -0.20 10.41
N TYR A 74 11.69 0.97 9.88
CA TYR A 74 13.06 1.46 9.92
C TYR A 74 13.47 1.91 11.31
N LYS A 75 12.70 2.84 11.92
CA LYS A 75 13.03 3.47 13.20
C LYS A 75 12.70 2.64 14.44
N GLY A 76 11.76 1.68 14.32
CA GLY A 76 11.24 0.95 15.48
C GLY A 76 10.29 1.80 16.34
N THR A 77 9.65 2.82 15.75
CA THR A 77 8.66 3.68 16.40
C THR A 77 7.24 3.19 16.10
N PRO A 78 6.22 3.59 16.89
CA PRO A 78 4.83 3.24 16.59
C PRO A 78 4.40 3.67 15.19
N SER A 79 3.65 2.80 14.50
CA SER A 79 3.13 3.07 13.16
C SER A 79 2.06 4.16 13.20
N LEU A 80 2.11 5.08 12.24
CA LEU A 80 1.06 6.07 12.00
C LEU A 80 -0.15 5.51 11.26
N PHE A 81 -0.09 4.24 10.84
CA PHE A 81 -1.10 3.61 10.00
C PHE A 81 -1.40 2.19 10.46
N SER A 82 -2.63 1.76 10.24
CA SER A 82 -3.01 0.36 10.17
C SER A 82 -2.85 -0.17 8.75
N LEU A 83 -2.55 -1.46 8.61
CA LEU A 83 -2.50 -2.19 7.33
C LEU A 83 -3.59 -3.27 7.35
N GLU A 84 -4.48 -3.25 6.37
CA GLU A 84 -5.64 -4.15 6.27
C GLU A 84 -5.81 -4.71 4.86
N SER A 85 -6.28 -5.96 4.75
CA SER A 85 -6.75 -6.54 3.49
C SER A 85 -8.18 -6.07 3.17
N ILE A 86 -8.40 -5.61 1.94
CA ILE A 86 -9.74 -5.20 1.46
C ILE A 86 -10.55 -6.40 0.97
N GLU A 87 -9.88 -7.35 0.35
CA GLU A 87 -10.43 -8.59 -0.21
C GLU A 87 -9.59 -9.79 0.23
N PRO A 88 -10.03 -11.04 0.01
CA PRO A 88 -9.19 -12.22 0.25
C PRO A 88 -7.88 -12.09 -0.53
N SER A 89 -6.77 -12.18 0.18
CA SER A 89 -5.46 -11.87 -0.38
C SER A 89 -4.43 -12.94 -0.05
N GLU A 90 -3.44 -13.08 -0.93
CA GLU A 90 -2.26 -13.91 -0.74
C GLU A 90 -1.04 -13.00 -0.65
N VAL A 91 -0.33 -13.07 0.47
CA VAL A 91 0.84 -12.23 0.72
C VAL A 91 2.03 -13.08 1.13
N LEU A 92 3.22 -12.66 0.72
CA LEU A 92 4.48 -13.11 1.30
C LEU A 92 4.90 -12.08 2.34
N PHE A 93 5.66 -12.49 3.35
CA PHE A 93 6.24 -11.53 4.28
C PHE A 93 7.67 -11.90 4.65
N ILE A 94 8.44 -10.89 4.99
CA ILE A 94 9.79 -11.04 5.56
C ILE A 94 9.87 -10.22 6.84
N LYS A 95 10.46 -10.77 7.89
CA LYS A 95 10.72 -10.06 9.13
C LYS A 95 11.80 -8.99 8.93
N LYS A 96 11.69 -7.88 9.65
CA LYS A 96 12.65 -6.76 9.64
C LYS A 96 14.10 -7.24 9.66
N LYS A 97 14.45 -8.10 10.62
CA LYS A 97 15.82 -8.58 10.81
C LYS A 97 16.35 -9.31 9.57
N ASP A 98 15.54 -10.19 8.99
CA ASP A 98 15.93 -11.00 7.83
C ASP A 98 16.00 -10.16 6.56
N PHE A 99 15.09 -9.19 6.43
CA PHE A 99 15.09 -8.19 5.35
C PHE A 99 16.40 -7.40 5.32
N TYR A 100 16.80 -6.78 6.43
CA TYR A 100 18.04 -5.99 6.46
C TYR A 100 19.28 -6.87 6.28
N LYS A 101 19.31 -8.06 6.85
CA LYS A 101 20.40 -9.02 6.61
C LYS A 101 20.56 -9.36 5.11
N LYS A 102 19.45 -9.58 4.40
CA LYS A 102 19.48 -9.82 2.94
C LYS A 102 19.96 -8.60 2.16
N ILE A 103 19.49 -7.39 2.50
CA ILE A 103 19.92 -6.14 1.88
C ILE A 103 21.42 -5.89 2.08
N GLU A 104 21.95 -6.14 3.28
CA GLU A 104 23.36 -5.95 3.61
C GLU A 104 24.26 -6.96 2.88
N SER A 105 23.80 -8.19 2.71
CA SER A 105 24.59 -9.26 2.08
C SER A 105 24.47 -9.31 0.55
N ASN A 106 23.56 -8.56 -0.06
CA ASN A 106 23.31 -8.59 -1.51
C ASN A 106 23.29 -7.17 -2.11
N PRO A 107 24.41 -6.70 -2.71
CA PRO A 107 24.48 -5.35 -3.29
C PRO A 107 23.45 -5.08 -4.38
N SER A 108 23.10 -6.08 -5.21
CA SER A 108 22.11 -5.92 -6.26
C SER A 108 20.70 -5.73 -5.68
N LEU A 109 20.35 -6.48 -4.63
CA LEU A 109 19.09 -6.31 -3.91
C LEU A 109 19.03 -4.95 -3.21
N ARG A 110 20.14 -4.47 -2.69
CA ARG A 110 20.24 -3.13 -2.09
C ARG A 110 19.95 -2.03 -3.11
N LEU A 111 20.53 -2.09 -4.30
CA LEU A 111 20.25 -1.12 -5.36
C LEU A 111 18.77 -1.11 -5.76
N LEU A 112 18.17 -2.29 -5.93
CA LEU A 112 16.74 -2.42 -6.21
C LEU A 112 15.87 -1.82 -5.08
N TYR A 113 16.26 -2.02 -3.83
CA TYR A 113 15.57 -1.44 -2.67
C TYR A 113 15.66 0.10 -2.66
N GLU A 114 16.85 0.65 -2.90
CA GLU A 114 17.06 2.10 -2.97
C GLU A 114 16.22 2.71 -4.10
N GLU A 115 16.15 2.07 -5.26
CA GLU A 115 15.28 2.47 -6.38
C GLU A 115 13.80 2.48 -5.97
N LYS A 116 13.33 1.44 -5.27
CA LYS A 116 11.94 1.37 -4.75
C LYS A 116 11.63 2.46 -3.74
N ILE A 117 12.57 2.85 -2.91
CA ILE A 117 12.40 3.98 -1.98
C ILE A 117 12.24 5.29 -2.75
N ILE A 118 13.04 5.52 -3.79
CA ILE A 118 12.94 6.73 -4.62
C ILE A 118 11.60 6.76 -5.37
N GLU A 119 11.18 5.65 -5.98
CA GLU A 119 9.86 5.53 -6.63
C GLU A 119 8.72 5.87 -5.64
N ARG A 120 8.78 5.32 -4.43
CA ARG A 120 7.79 5.57 -3.38
C ARG A 120 7.78 7.03 -2.92
N PHE A 121 8.94 7.63 -2.77
CA PHE A 121 9.06 9.05 -2.43
C PHE A 121 8.47 9.93 -3.53
N SER A 122 8.80 9.66 -4.80
CA SER A 122 8.22 10.37 -5.96
C SER A 122 6.69 10.23 -6.01
N PHE A 123 6.16 9.03 -5.76
CA PHE A 123 4.73 8.81 -5.67
C PHE A 123 4.07 9.69 -4.59
N TYR A 124 4.65 9.76 -3.39
CA TYR A 124 4.11 10.61 -2.32
C TYR A 124 4.20 12.11 -2.62
N GLN A 125 5.25 12.55 -3.32
CA GLN A 125 5.33 13.93 -3.80
C GLN A 125 4.18 14.24 -4.78
N HIS A 126 3.90 13.37 -5.75
CA HIS A 126 2.79 13.53 -6.69
C HIS A 126 1.45 13.51 -5.97
N LEU A 127 1.24 12.57 -5.06
CA LEU A 127 0.01 12.48 -4.25
C LEU A 127 -0.23 13.76 -3.45
N PHE A 128 0.80 14.31 -2.80
CA PHE A 128 0.73 15.55 -2.05
C PHE A 128 0.39 16.74 -2.95
N LEU A 129 1.06 16.88 -4.08
CA LEU A 129 0.79 17.93 -5.06
C LEU A 129 -0.62 17.83 -5.63
N SER A 130 -1.08 16.62 -5.94
CA SER A 130 -2.43 16.36 -6.42
C SER A 130 -3.49 16.78 -5.38
N ARG A 131 -3.24 16.56 -4.10
CA ARG A 131 -4.11 17.01 -3.00
C ARG A 131 -4.25 18.52 -2.94
N ILE A 132 -3.20 19.29 -3.29
CA ILE A 132 -3.18 20.75 -3.24
C ILE A 132 -3.78 21.35 -4.53
N LYS A 133 -3.38 20.82 -5.69
CA LYS A 133 -3.65 21.45 -7.00
C LYS A 133 -4.95 20.98 -7.63
N ASN A 134 -5.34 19.72 -7.43
CA ASN A 134 -6.38 19.08 -8.22
C ASN A 134 -7.72 19.08 -7.50
N THR A 135 -8.78 19.28 -8.27
CA THR A 135 -10.16 19.11 -7.80
C THR A 135 -10.43 17.63 -7.46
N PRO A 136 -11.48 17.34 -6.65
CA PRO A 136 -11.86 15.94 -6.39
C PRO A 136 -12.14 15.12 -7.65
N GLN A 137 -12.71 15.74 -8.69
CA GLN A 137 -12.94 15.07 -9.97
C GLN A 137 -11.61 14.69 -10.66
N GLN A 138 -10.67 15.62 -10.75
CA GLN A 138 -9.35 15.35 -11.33
C GLN A 138 -8.59 14.25 -10.57
N ARG A 139 -8.62 14.27 -9.22
CA ARG A 139 -8.03 13.20 -8.40
C ARG A 139 -8.69 11.84 -8.64
N TYR A 140 -10.00 11.81 -8.86
CA TYR A 140 -10.71 10.59 -9.22
C TYR A 140 -10.29 10.07 -10.61
N GLU A 141 -10.11 10.96 -11.59
CA GLU A 141 -9.65 10.61 -12.94
C GLU A 141 -8.22 10.09 -12.93
N GLU A 142 -7.33 10.70 -12.15
CA GLU A 142 -5.97 10.21 -11.91
C GLU A 142 -5.98 8.80 -11.30
N LEU A 143 -6.78 8.59 -10.26
CA LEU A 143 -6.92 7.29 -9.61
C LEU A 143 -7.37 6.21 -10.57
N LEU A 144 -8.34 6.50 -11.46
CA LEU A 144 -8.81 5.54 -12.46
C LEU A 144 -7.76 5.25 -13.53
N LYS A 145 -6.94 6.23 -13.88
CA LYS A 145 -5.86 6.05 -14.84
C LYS A 145 -4.74 5.16 -14.26
N GLU A 146 -4.44 5.34 -12.98
CA GLU A 146 -3.44 4.56 -12.28
C GLU A 146 -3.93 3.14 -11.97
N TYR A 147 -5.18 3.01 -11.51
CA TYR A 147 -5.81 1.74 -11.11
C TYR A 147 -7.14 1.55 -11.83
N PRO A 148 -7.15 1.13 -13.12
CA PRO A 148 -8.38 1.03 -13.93
C PRO A 148 -9.48 0.17 -13.30
N ASN A 149 -9.09 -0.88 -12.57
CA ASN A 149 -10.02 -1.85 -11.97
C ASN A 149 -10.41 -1.53 -10.52
N ILE A 150 -9.97 -0.38 -9.98
CA ILE A 150 -10.17 -0.07 -8.56
C ILE A 150 -11.66 -0.06 -8.17
N ILE A 151 -12.53 0.42 -9.06
CA ILE A 151 -13.98 0.53 -8.80
C ILE A 151 -14.63 -0.85 -8.63
N GLN A 152 -14.08 -1.88 -9.28
CA GLN A 152 -14.61 -3.25 -9.23
C GLN A 152 -14.14 -4.00 -7.99
N ARG A 153 -13.01 -3.61 -7.41
CA ARG A 153 -12.32 -4.32 -6.34
C ARG A 153 -12.46 -3.63 -4.98
N VAL A 154 -12.48 -2.29 -4.97
CA VAL A 154 -12.44 -1.50 -3.74
C VAL A 154 -13.81 -0.91 -3.42
N PRO A 155 -14.35 -1.11 -2.21
CA PRO A 155 -15.59 -0.48 -1.77
C PRO A 155 -15.56 1.04 -1.91
N GLN A 156 -16.66 1.63 -2.39
CA GLN A 156 -16.74 3.06 -2.73
C GLN A 156 -16.43 4.00 -1.56
N HIS A 157 -16.74 3.61 -0.33
CA HIS A 157 -16.45 4.44 0.84
C HIS A 157 -14.95 4.54 1.11
N TYR A 158 -14.14 3.50 0.82
CA TYR A 158 -12.68 3.59 0.88
C TYR A 158 -12.10 4.46 -0.23
N ILE A 159 -12.66 4.39 -1.45
CA ILE A 159 -12.27 5.29 -2.55
C ILE A 159 -12.59 6.74 -2.19
N ALA A 160 -13.79 7.01 -1.68
CA ALA A 160 -14.18 8.35 -1.25
C ALA A 160 -13.25 8.88 -0.14
N SER A 161 -12.96 8.04 0.85
CA SER A 161 -12.02 8.34 1.94
C SER A 161 -10.62 8.67 1.39
N TYR A 162 -10.08 7.84 0.50
CA TYR A 162 -8.80 8.08 -0.18
C TYR A 162 -8.78 9.41 -0.93
N LEU A 163 -9.86 9.76 -1.62
CA LEU A 163 -9.98 11.02 -2.35
C LEU A 163 -10.26 12.24 -1.44
N GLY A 164 -10.50 12.03 -0.15
CA GLY A 164 -10.83 13.09 0.81
C GLY A 164 -12.20 13.72 0.55
N ILE A 165 -13.19 12.94 0.10
CA ILE A 165 -14.56 13.36 -0.19
C ILE A 165 -15.59 12.42 0.46
N THR A 166 -16.85 12.82 0.46
CA THR A 166 -17.93 11.95 0.92
C THR A 166 -18.34 10.93 -0.15
N PRO A 167 -18.90 9.75 0.22
CA PRO A 167 -19.46 8.80 -0.74
C PRO A 167 -20.51 9.40 -1.67
N VAL A 168 -21.31 10.37 -1.17
CA VAL A 168 -22.30 11.10 -1.97
C VAL A 168 -21.60 11.94 -3.05
N SER A 169 -20.52 12.64 -2.69
CA SER A 169 -19.74 13.44 -3.65
C SER A 169 -19.10 12.54 -4.72
N LEU A 170 -18.57 11.38 -4.32
CA LEU A 170 -18.03 10.39 -5.26
C LEU A 170 -19.09 9.89 -6.24
N SER A 171 -20.29 9.56 -5.74
CA SER A 171 -21.42 9.15 -6.59
C SER A 171 -21.78 10.21 -7.63
N ARG A 172 -21.81 11.49 -7.24
CA ARG A 172 -22.07 12.61 -8.16
C ARG A 172 -20.99 12.77 -9.24
N ILE A 173 -19.71 12.61 -8.87
CA ILE A 173 -18.59 12.64 -9.82
C ILE A 173 -18.73 11.52 -10.85
N ARG A 174 -19.06 10.31 -10.41
CA ARG A 174 -19.24 9.14 -11.28
C ARG A 174 -20.40 9.30 -12.27
N ASN A 175 -21.50 9.90 -11.84
CA ASN A 175 -22.72 10.07 -12.65
C ASN A 175 -22.67 11.27 -13.62
N ARG A 176 -21.64 12.10 -13.57
CA ARG A 176 -21.42 13.22 -14.50
C ARG A 176 -20.63 12.82 -15.76
N ARG A 177 -20.33 11.53 -15.92
CA ARG A 177 -19.67 10.97 -17.11
C ARG A 177 -20.64 10.50 -18.16
#